data_461a78ddb9103bd2b2ea8e4e3dcb6c6e
#
_entry.id   461a78ddb9103bd2b2ea8e4e3dcb6c6e
#
_cell.length_a   1.000
_cell.length_b   1.000
_cell.length_c   1.000
_cell.angle_alpha   90.00
_cell.angle_beta   90.00
_cell.angle_gamma   90.00
#
_symmetry.space_group_name_H-M   'P 1'
#
loop_
_entity.id
_entity.type
_entity.pdbx_description
1 polymer ?
#
loop_
_entity_poly.entity_id
_entity_poly.type
_entity_poly.pdbx_seq_one_letter_code
_entity_poly.pdbx_strand_id
1 'polypeptide(L)'
;MDSVHDAGYSDRVAGVLVGTAAGDALGAGYEFTHPGPDTVIDMIGGGVFDWAPGEWTDDTSMSVAVAVAASSGPGIDLDAVAAGFVSWYDSKPPDIGNQTRNVLSARPSSALDMQAVAMSLTGRTGGNGSLMRTAPVALAYLDDAAECVAAAGRVGLLTHYDDNAVEACKMWTYAIRHAVLNADFDGVREYVSGSPQSAYWTDRLDEAEKGTPADFPNNGWVVHALQTAWWAITTTDQSTPEHLPLALEACVRAGNDTDTTAAIAGGLLGARWGASAVPARWRAILHGYPGLTGADLPDLALRIATNSR
;
A
#
# COMPACT_ATOMS: atom_id res chain seq x y z
N MET A 1 2.69 28.49 13.27
CA MET A 1 2.72 28.88 11.86
C MET A 1 1.73 27.99 11.16
N ASP A 2 0.56 28.52 10.80
CA ASP A 2 -0.40 27.75 10.01
C ASP A 2 0.26 27.50 8.64
N SER A 3 0.65 26.26 8.38
CA SER A 3 1.08 25.84 7.05
C SER A 3 -0.13 26.03 6.13
N VAL A 4 -0.03 26.97 5.19
CA VAL A 4 -1.05 27.16 4.15
C VAL A 4 -0.93 25.94 3.22
N HIS A 5 -1.59 24.85 3.60
CA HIS A 5 -1.79 23.75 2.69
C HIS A 5 -2.73 24.21 1.56
N ASP A 6 -2.47 23.75 0.34
CA ASP A 6 -3.35 24.05 -0.79
C ASP A 6 -4.75 23.43 -0.60
N ALA A 7 -5.73 23.86 -1.40
CA ALA A 7 -7.11 23.39 -1.29
C ALA A 7 -7.27 21.85 -1.50
N GLY A 8 -6.29 21.18 -2.12
CA GLY A 8 -6.31 19.74 -2.38
C GLY A 8 -5.64 18.89 -1.30
N TYR A 9 -4.95 19.51 -0.34
CA TYR A 9 -4.14 18.77 0.64
C TYR A 9 -4.96 17.74 1.44
N SER A 10 -6.07 18.14 2.03
CA SER A 10 -6.90 17.21 2.82
C SER A 10 -7.48 16.09 1.97
N ASP A 11 -7.79 16.34 0.71
CA ASP A 11 -8.25 15.33 -0.23
C ASP A 11 -7.14 14.34 -0.57
N ARG A 12 -5.89 14.81 -0.75
CA ARG A 12 -4.73 13.94 -0.95
C ARG A 12 -4.40 13.10 0.29
N VAL A 13 -4.49 13.67 1.49
CA VAL A 13 -4.36 12.92 2.75
C VAL A 13 -5.38 11.77 2.80
N ALA A 14 -6.66 12.07 2.56
CA ALA A 14 -7.72 11.07 2.50
C ALA A 14 -7.48 10.04 1.38
N GLY A 15 -6.94 10.51 0.26
CA GLY A 15 -6.64 9.72 -0.92
C GLY A 15 -5.70 8.55 -0.64
N VAL A 16 -4.78 8.67 0.32
CA VAL A 16 -3.84 7.59 0.67
C VAL A 16 -4.58 6.32 1.06
N LEU A 17 -5.52 6.39 2.01
CA LEU A 17 -6.26 5.22 2.47
C LEU A 17 -7.36 4.79 1.48
N VAL A 18 -8.08 5.77 0.91
CA VAL A 18 -9.16 5.47 -0.04
C VAL A 18 -8.61 4.88 -1.33
N GLY A 19 -7.46 5.36 -1.81
CA GLY A 19 -6.78 4.83 -3.00
C GLY A 19 -6.24 3.41 -2.78
N THR A 20 -5.60 3.15 -1.62
CA THR A 20 -5.17 1.80 -1.24
C THR A 20 -6.35 0.83 -1.25
N ALA A 21 -7.44 1.16 -0.53
CA ALA A 21 -8.61 0.30 -0.46
C ALA A 21 -9.32 0.12 -1.81
N ALA A 22 -9.31 1.16 -2.66
CA ALA A 22 -9.89 1.06 -3.99
C ALA A 22 -9.09 0.15 -4.92
N GLY A 23 -7.75 0.22 -4.85
CA GLY A 23 -6.88 -0.68 -5.62
C GLY A 23 -7.06 -2.13 -5.20
N ASP A 24 -6.98 -2.41 -3.90
CA ASP A 24 -7.19 -3.70 -3.28
C ASP A 24 -8.55 -4.32 -3.71
N ALA A 25 -9.66 -3.68 -3.38
CA ALA A 25 -11.00 -4.18 -3.71
C ALA A 25 -11.26 -4.31 -5.23
N LEU A 26 -10.58 -3.50 -6.07
CA LEU A 26 -10.65 -3.62 -7.52
C LEU A 26 -9.95 -4.89 -8.00
N GLY A 27 -8.79 -5.20 -7.43
CA GLY A 27 -7.98 -6.35 -7.80
C GLY A 27 -8.50 -7.69 -7.26
N ALA A 28 -9.14 -7.69 -6.09
CA ALA A 28 -9.53 -8.89 -5.33
C ALA A 28 -10.26 -9.96 -6.14
N GLY A 29 -11.18 -9.55 -7.02
CA GLY A 29 -11.94 -10.49 -7.86
C GLY A 29 -11.15 -11.10 -9.03
N TYR A 30 -9.95 -10.60 -9.31
CA TYR A 30 -9.11 -11.00 -10.45
C TYR A 30 -7.82 -11.68 -10.03
N GLU A 31 -7.54 -11.81 -8.74
CA GLU A 31 -6.32 -12.40 -8.20
C GLU A 31 -6.05 -13.79 -8.78
N PHE A 32 -4.79 -14.07 -9.11
CA PHE A 32 -4.31 -15.27 -9.81
C PHE A 32 -4.88 -15.46 -11.23
N THR A 33 -5.45 -14.42 -11.82
CA THR A 33 -5.92 -14.45 -13.22
C THR A 33 -5.18 -13.44 -14.09
N HIS A 34 -5.46 -13.44 -15.39
CA HIS A 34 -5.00 -12.46 -16.36
C HIS A 34 -6.21 -12.00 -17.17
N PRO A 35 -6.89 -10.92 -16.76
CA PRO A 35 -8.06 -10.42 -17.47
C PRO A 35 -7.73 -10.06 -18.92
N GLY A 36 -8.55 -10.54 -19.86
CA GLY A 36 -8.37 -10.23 -21.28
C GLY A 36 -8.58 -8.74 -21.58
N PRO A 37 -8.13 -8.26 -22.75
CA PRO A 37 -8.23 -6.84 -23.11
C PRO A 37 -9.68 -6.32 -23.17
N ASP A 38 -10.64 -7.18 -23.48
CA ASP A 38 -12.06 -6.81 -23.59
C ASP A 38 -12.81 -6.92 -22.24
N THR A 39 -12.15 -7.39 -21.18
CA THR A 39 -12.76 -7.49 -19.85
C THR A 39 -12.95 -6.09 -19.27
N VAL A 40 -14.16 -5.75 -18.88
CA VAL A 40 -14.42 -4.53 -18.11
C VAL A 40 -13.94 -4.77 -16.68
N ILE A 41 -12.96 -3.98 -16.24
CA ILE A 41 -12.45 -4.06 -14.89
C ILE A 41 -13.34 -3.22 -13.96
N ASP A 42 -13.89 -3.85 -12.93
CA ASP A 42 -14.69 -3.21 -11.89
C ASP A 42 -14.59 -4.02 -10.59
N MET A 43 -15.10 -3.51 -9.47
CA MET A 43 -15.11 -4.20 -8.18
C MET A 43 -16.17 -5.30 -8.15
N ILE A 44 -15.90 -6.39 -8.88
CA ILE A 44 -16.86 -7.48 -9.09
C ILE A 44 -16.97 -8.44 -7.90
N GLY A 45 -15.98 -8.44 -7.02
CA GLY A 45 -15.85 -9.46 -5.98
C GLY A 45 -15.63 -10.86 -6.56
N GLY A 46 -15.95 -11.91 -5.82
CA GLY A 46 -15.73 -13.31 -6.21
C GLY A 46 -14.26 -13.72 -6.09
N GLY A 47 -13.69 -14.24 -7.17
CA GLY A 47 -12.30 -14.74 -7.16
C GLY A 47 -12.14 -16.01 -6.34
N VAL A 48 -10.90 -16.35 -6.00
CA VAL A 48 -10.55 -17.60 -5.28
C VAL A 48 -11.09 -17.62 -3.86
N PHE A 49 -11.25 -16.44 -3.24
CA PHE A 49 -11.66 -16.29 -1.84
C PHE A 49 -13.12 -15.85 -1.66
N ASP A 50 -13.89 -15.74 -2.76
CA ASP A 50 -15.33 -15.39 -2.76
C ASP A 50 -15.63 -14.04 -2.09
N TRP A 51 -14.83 -13.00 -2.42
CA TRP A 51 -15.00 -11.65 -1.91
C TRP A 51 -16.35 -11.04 -2.30
N ALA A 52 -16.92 -10.22 -1.44
CA ALA A 52 -18.06 -9.40 -1.83
C ALA A 52 -17.63 -8.23 -2.74
N PRO A 53 -18.50 -7.71 -3.65
CA PRO A 53 -18.18 -6.53 -4.44
C PRO A 53 -17.81 -5.33 -3.55
N GLY A 54 -16.61 -4.77 -3.76
CA GLY A 54 -16.06 -3.67 -2.97
C GLY A 54 -15.43 -4.06 -1.64
N GLU A 55 -15.37 -5.35 -1.31
CA GLU A 55 -14.67 -5.84 -0.13
C GLU A 55 -13.15 -5.81 -0.37
N TRP A 56 -12.41 -5.20 0.55
CA TRP A 56 -10.95 -5.22 0.54
C TRP A 56 -10.40 -6.44 1.27
N THR A 57 -9.18 -6.83 0.93
CA THR A 57 -8.50 -8.05 1.37
C THR A 57 -7.56 -7.81 2.56
N ASP A 58 -6.51 -8.63 2.70
CA ASP A 58 -5.48 -8.48 3.72
C ASP A 58 -4.66 -7.18 3.55
N ASP A 59 -4.47 -6.69 2.33
CA ASP A 59 -3.75 -5.43 2.04
C ASP A 59 -4.29 -4.26 2.85
N THR A 60 -5.56 -3.94 2.66
CA THR A 60 -6.20 -2.83 3.36
C THR A 60 -6.47 -3.17 4.81
N SER A 61 -6.82 -4.42 5.15
CA SER A 61 -7.04 -4.83 6.54
C SER A 61 -5.81 -4.61 7.40
N MET A 62 -4.62 -4.96 6.90
CA MET A 62 -3.35 -4.71 7.60
C MET A 62 -2.95 -3.22 7.54
N SER A 63 -3.24 -2.53 6.44
CA SER A 63 -3.05 -1.08 6.31
C SER A 63 -3.90 -0.33 7.35
N VAL A 64 -5.15 -0.72 7.55
CA VAL A 64 -6.04 -0.16 8.60
C VAL A 64 -5.48 -0.39 10.00
N ALA A 65 -4.89 -1.55 10.30
CA ALA A 65 -4.24 -1.78 11.59
C ALA A 65 -3.09 -0.78 11.86
N VAL A 66 -2.26 -0.50 10.84
CA VAL A 66 -1.22 0.54 10.89
C VAL A 66 -1.85 1.92 11.08
N ALA A 67 -2.91 2.24 10.32
CA ALA A 67 -3.59 3.52 10.38
C ALA A 67 -4.24 3.78 11.75
N VAL A 68 -4.85 2.78 12.35
CA VAL A 68 -5.46 2.88 13.69
C VAL A 68 -4.38 3.16 14.74
N ALA A 69 -3.27 2.43 14.71
CA ALA A 69 -2.14 2.70 15.61
C ALA A 69 -1.60 4.13 15.44
N ALA A 70 -1.41 4.58 14.19
CA ALA A 70 -0.94 5.93 13.87
C ALA A 70 -1.94 7.04 14.26
N SER A 71 -3.24 6.73 14.29
CA SER A 71 -4.28 7.70 14.65
C SER A 71 -4.44 7.92 16.17
N SER A 72 -3.77 7.10 16.98
CA SER A 72 -3.95 7.10 18.45
C SER A 72 -3.05 8.10 19.19
N GLY A 73 -2.07 8.70 18.51
CA GLY A 73 -1.13 9.66 19.09
C GLY A 73 -0.05 10.07 18.11
N PRO A 74 0.97 10.83 18.54
CA PRO A 74 2.07 11.21 17.68
C PRO A 74 2.95 9.98 17.36
N GLY A 75 3.28 9.80 16.10
CA GLY A 75 4.08 8.68 15.62
C GLY A 75 3.31 7.36 15.56
N ILE A 76 4.04 6.24 15.51
CA ILE A 76 3.45 4.90 15.39
C ILE A 76 3.95 4.01 16.52
N ASP A 77 3.03 3.55 17.35
CA ASP A 77 3.28 2.50 18.34
C ASP A 77 3.32 1.13 17.63
N LEU A 78 4.51 0.56 17.54
CA LEU A 78 4.72 -0.73 16.87
C LEU A 78 4.07 -1.90 17.62
N ASP A 79 3.93 -1.82 18.95
CA ASP A 79 3.22 -2.86 19.70
C ASP A 79 1.72 -2.81 19.41
N ALA A 80 1.14 -1.62 19.23
CA ALA A 80 -0.24 -1.46 18.79
C ALA A 80 -0.44 -2.00 17.36
N VAL A 81 0.51 -1.77 16.45
CA VAL A 81 0.47 -2.36 15.10
C VAL A 81 0.52 -3.88 15.18
N ALA A 82 1.45 -4.44 15.95
CA ALA A 82 1.61 -5.89 16.11
C ALA A 82 0.32 -6.52 16.70
N ALA A 83 -0.26 -5.89 17.72
CA ALA A 83 -1.53 -6.34 18.29
C ALA A 83 -2.69 -6.28 17.29
N GLY A 84 -2.72 -5.24 16.44
CA GLY A 84 -3.69 -5.11 15.35
C GLY A 84 -3.57 -6.24 14.33
N PHE A 85 -2.34 -6.61 13.94
CA PHE A 85 -2.10 -7.74 13.02
C PHE A 85 -2.52 -9.07 13.63
N VAL A 86 -2.23 -9.31 14.92
CA VAL A 86 -2.67 -10.53 15.62
C VAL A 86 -4.19 -10.57 15.71
N SER A 87 -4.84 -9.45 16.03
CA SER A 87 -6.30 -9.35 16.09
C SER A 87 -6.97 -9.67 14.74
N TRP A 88 -6.40 -9.14 13.65
CA TRP A 88 -6.84 -9.47 12.30
C TRP A 88 -6.65 -10.97 11.99
N TYR A 89 -5.48 -11.53 12.30
CA TYR A 89 -5.23 -12.97 12.11
C TYR A 89 -6.24 -13.83 12.88
N ASP A 90 -6.63 -13.42 14.11
CA ASP A 90 -7.60 -14.12 14.95
C ASP A 90 -9.03 -14.06 14.40
N SER A 91 -9.33 -13.09 13.56
CA SER A 91 -10.61 -13.02 12.83
C SER A 91 -10.73 -14.13 11.77
N LYS A 92 -9.67 -14.86 11.49
CA LYS A 92 -9.57 -15.93 10.48
C LYS A 92 -9.89 -15.42 9.07
N PRO A 93 -9.10 -14.46 8.57
CA PRO A 93 -9.30 -13.91 7.24
C PRO A 93 -9.26 -15.04 6.20
N PRO A 94 -10.08 -14.94 5.13
CA PRO A 94 -10.09 -15.95 4.06
C PRO A 94 -8.76 -16.00 3.31
N ASP A 95 -8.11 -14.85 3.16
CA ASP A 95 -6.79 -14.72 2.58
C ASP A 95 -5.77 -14.18 3.58
N ILE A 96 -4.57 -14.69 3.49
CA ILE A 96 -3.38 -14.24 4.22
C ILE A 96 -2.12 -14.79 3.56
N GLY A 97 -1.19 -13.93 3.20
CA GLY A 97 0.10 -14.31 2.63
C GLY A 97 0.88 -15.31 3.51
N ASN A 98 1.51 -16.30 2.89
CA ASN A 98 2.19 -17.40 3.61
C ASN A 98 3.22 -16.91 4.63
N GLN A 99 4.02 -15.89 4.30
CA GLN A 99 5.02 -15.33 5.20
C GLN A 99 4.38 -14.67 6.42
N THR A 100 3.36 -13.82 6.20
CA THR A 100 2.58 -13.18 7.26
C THR A 100 1.93 -14.22 8.16
N ARG A 101 1.32 -15.26 7.58
CA ARG A 101 0.73 -16.39 8.31
C ARG A 101 1.76 -17.08 9.21
N ASN A 102 2.97 -17.35 8.70
CA ASN A 102 4.02 -18.00 9.47
C ASN A 102 4.43 -17.16 10.68
N VAL A 103 4.53 -15.83 10.54
CA VAL A 103 4.85 -14.94 11.66
C VAL A 103 3.71 -14.88 12.67
N LEU A 104 2.48 -14.64 12.21
CA LEU A 104 1.34 -14.44 13.10
C LEU A 104 0.86 -15.71 13.80
N SER A 105 1.09 -16.89 13.19
CA SER A 105 0.78 -18.19 13.80
C SER A 105 1.59 -18.46 15.06
N ALA A 106 2.77 -17.84 15.20
CA ALA A 106 3.57 -17.93 16.43
C ALA A 106 2.99 -17.12 17.60
N ARG A 107 1.93 -16.32 17.39
CA ARG A 107 1.25 -15.51 18.41
C ARG A 107 2.19 -14.56 19.15
N PRO A 108 2.96 -13.72 18.45
CA PRO A 108 3.88 -12.79 19.09
C PRO A 108 3.13 -11.84 20.02
N SER A 109 3.72 -11.56 21.19
CA SER A 109 3.11 -10.73 22.24
C SER A 109 3.51 -9.26 22.15
N SER A 110 4.48 -8.93 21.30
CA SER A 110 5.01 -7.57 21.09
C SER A 110 5.54 -7.41 19.67
N ALA A 111 5.82 -6.18 19.27
CA ALA A 111 6.52 -5.88 18.02
C ALA A 111 7.91 -6.54 17.96
N LEU A 112 8.64 -6.55 19.09
CA LEU A 112 9.95 -7.17 19.16
C LEU A 112 9.87 -8.68 18.97
N ASP A 113 8.91 -9.35 19.62
CA ASP A 113 8.67 -10.78 19.43
C ASP A 113 8.29 -11.09 17.98
N MET A 114 7.41 -10.26 17.37
CA MET A 114 6.98 -10.43 15.99
C MET A 114 8.16 -10.32 15.02
N GLN A 115 9.00 -9.32 15.20
CA GLN A 115 10.21 -9.15 14.42
C GLN A 115 11.21 -10.32 14.63
N ALA A 116 11.35 -10.82 15.84
CA ALA A 116 12.22 -11.98 16.12
C ALA A 116 11.73 -13.23 15.38
N VAL A 117 10.42 -13.46 15.30
CA VAL A 117 9.86 -14.54 14.49
C VAL A 117 10.16 -14.33 13.01
N ALA A 118 9.93 -13.09 12.49
CA ALA A 118 10.22 -12.77 11.09
C ALA A 118 11.69 -13.00 10.74
N MET A 119 12.62 -12.62 11.62
CA MET A 119 14.06 -12.86 11.47
C MET A 119 14.43 -14.33 11.43
N SER A 120 13.66 -15.19 12.08
CA SER A 120 13.93 -16.64 12.15
C SER A 120 13.50 -17.39 10.89
N LEU A 121 12.68 -16.76 10.03
CA LEU A 121 12.23 -17.36 8.78
C LEU A 121 13.40 -17.52 7.82
N THR A 122 13.37 -18.60 7.06
CA THR A 122 14.39 -18.92 6.05
C THR A 122 13.73 -19.12 4.68
N GLY A 123 14.54 -19.00 3.62
CA GLY A 123 14.06 -19.18 2.25
C GLY A 123 13.65 -17.84 1.61
N ARG A 124 12.48 -17.80 0.97
CA ARG A 124 11.98 -16.58 0.30
C ARG A 124 11.26 -15.71 1.31
N THR A 125 11.92 -14.64 1.76
CA THR A 125 11.44 -13.71 2.80
C THR A 125 11.09 -12.30 2.28
N GLY A 126 11.27 -12.08 0.97
CA GLY A 126 11.01 -10.80 0.31
C GLY A 126 9.63 -10.70 -0.36
N GLY A 127 8.58 -11.24 0.25
CA GLY A 127 7.21 -11.07 -0.24
C GLY A 127 6.76 -9.60 -0.23
N ASN A 128 5.69 -9.30 -0.98
CA ASN A 128 5.13 -7.95 -1.11
C ASN A 128 4.24 -7.52 0.08
N GLY A 129 3.89 -8.44 0.97
CA GLY A 129 2.94 -8.23 2.08
C GLY A 129 3.35 -7.17 3.11
N SER A 130 4.62 -6.68 3.13
CA SER A 130 4.97 -5.51 3.91
C SER A 130 4.70 -4.21 3.16
N LEU A 131 4.96 -4.18 1.84
CA LEU A 131 4.81 -2.99 1.01
C LEU A 131 3.35 -2.56 0.87
N MET A 132 2.44 -3.51 0.72
CA MET A 132 1.01 -3.30 0.53
C MET A 132 0.33 -2.49 1.65
N ARG A 133 0.90 -2.53 2.87
CA ARG A 133 0.26 -1.99 4.10
C ARG A 133 0.95 -0.78 4.69
N THR A 134 2.07 -0.29 4.14
CA THR A 134 2.86 0.80 4.74
C THR A 134 2.40 2.20 4.36
N ALA A 135 1.46 2.36 3.44
CA ALA A 135 0.97 3.66 3.00
C ALA A 135 0.56 4.62 4.15
N PRO A 136 -0.14 4.20 5.22
CA PRO A 136 -0.52 5.08 6.33
C PRO A 136 0.66 5.68 7.10
N VAL A 137 1.84 5.04 7.06
CA VAL A 137 3.04 5.55 7.73
C VAL A 137 3.42 6.94 7.21
N ALA A 138 3.20 7.19 5.91
CA ALA A 138 3.46 8.48 5.30
C ALA A 138 2.70 9.62 5.98
N LEU A 139 1.45 9.36 6.38
CA LEU A 139 0.58 10.34 7.02
C LEU A 139 0.99 10.67 8.46
N ALA A 140 1.62 9.70 9.15
CA ALA A 140 2.07 9.89 10.53
C ALA A 140 3.33 10.78 10.65
N TYR A 141 4.04 11.00 9.53
CA TYR A 141 5.31 11.73 9.52
C TYR A 141 5.41 12.71 8.35
N LEU A 142 4.35 13.44 8.07
CA LEU A 142 4.32 14.41 6.96
C LEU A 142 5.38 15.52 7.13
N ASP A 143 5.68 15.91 8.36
CA ASP A 143 6.65 16.96 8.68
C ASP A 143 8.08 16.44 8.86
N ASP A 144 8.29 15.11 8.95
CA ASP A 144 9.61 14.49 9.17
C ASP A 144 9.89 13.36 8.18
N ALA A 145 10.61 13.68 7.09
CA ALA A 145 10.97 12.73 6.05
C ALA A 145 11.90 11.61 6.55
N ALA A 146 12.81 11.91 7.46
CA ALA A 146 13.77 10.93 7.97
C ALA A 146 13.07 9.90 8.85
N GLU A 147 12.21 10.35 9.74
CA GLU A 147 11.43 9.45 10.60
C GLU A 147 10.37 8.68 9.80
N CYS A 148 9.76 9.28 8.78
CA CYS A 148 8.89 8.60 7.83
C CYS A 148 9.55 7.36 7.23
N VAL A 149 10.76 7.52 6.69
CA VAL A 149 11.57 6.43 6.12
C VAL A 149 11.93 5.39 7.18
N ALA A 150 12.37 5.82 8.35
CA ALA A 150 12.75 4.92 9.43
C ALA A 150 11.55 4.09 9.94
N ALA A 151 10.41 4.74 10.12
CA ALA A 151 9.17 4.08 10.56
C ALA A 151 8.65 3.07 9.54
N ALA A 152 8.68 3.41 8.24
CA ALA A 152 8.30 2.48 7.18
C ALA A 152 9.12 1.18 7.23
N GLY A 153 10.44 1.30 7.42
CA GLY A 153 11.30 0.13 7.61
C GLY A 153 10.92 -0.70 8.83
N ARG A 154 10.67 -0.05 9.98
CA ARG A 154 10.27 -0.74 11.21
C ARG A 154 8.94 -1.49 11.08
N VAL A 155 7.92 -0.88 10.45
CA VAL A 155 6.62 -1.52 10.20
C VAL A 155 6.76 -2.71 9.24
N GLY A 156 7.60 -2.57 8.19
CA GLY A 156 7.88 -3.67 7.25
C GLY A 156 8.53 -4.87 7.95
N LEU A 157 9.53 -4.62 8.81
CA LEU A 157 10.29 -5.62 9.55
C LEU A 157 9.45 -6.46 10.52
N LEU A 158 8.24 -6.05 10.88
CA LEU A 158 7.36 -6.83 11.75
C LEU A 158 7.08 -8.24 11.17
N THR A 159 7.05 -8.38 9.85
CA THR A 159 6.77 -9.69 9.21
C THR A 159 7.70 -10.03 8.05
N HIS A 160 8.40 -9.03 7.48
CA HIS A 160 9.26 -9.21 6.31
C HIS A 160 10.68 -8.73 6.61
N TYR A 161 11.51 -9.66 7.09
CA TYR A 161 12.92 -9.39 7.37
C TYR A 161 13.75 -9.67 6.13
N ASP A 162 13.73 -8.72 5.19
CA ASP A 162 14.39 -8.80 3.87
C ASP A 162 14.78 -7.39 3.43
N ASP A 163 16.00 -7.24 2.91
CA ASP A 163 16.56 -5.93 2.56
C ASP A 163 15.75 -5.24 1.44
N ASN A 164 15.28 -6.00 0.43
CA ASN A 164 14.48 -5.43 -0.65
C ASN A 164 13.09 -5.02 -0.15
N ALA A 165 12.49 -5.83 0.72
CA ALA A 165 11.18 -5.51 1.30
C ALA A 165 11.24 -4.25 2.15
N VAL A 166 12.28 -4.12 2.98
CA VAL A 166 12.51 -2.92 3.81
C VAL A 166 12.75 -1.68 2.95
N GLU A 167 13.60 -1.79 1.92
CA GLU A 167 13.93 -0.65 1.08
C GLU A 167 12.75 -0.22 0.19
N ALA A 168 11.97 -1.18 -0.32
CA ALA A 168 10.73 -0.89 -1.04
C ALA A 168 9.71 -0.14 -0.15
N CYS A 169 9.51 -0.58 1.10
CA CYS A 169 8.64 0.11 2.05
C CYS A 169 9.09 1.56 2.30
N LYS A 170 10.39 1.78 2.51
CA LYS A 170 10.97 3.11 2.73
C LYS A 170 10.75 4.02 1.52
N MET A 171 11.10 3.55 0.33
CA MET A 171 10.96 4.29 -0.94
C MET A 171 9.51 4.67 -1.19
N TRP A 172 8.61 3.70 -1.11
CA TRP A 172 7.21 3.93 -1.45
C TRP A 172 6.51 4.84 -0.45
N THR A 173 6.80 4.67 0.84
CA THR A 173 6.24 5.53 1.89
C THR A 173 6.76 6.96 1.80
N TYR A 174 8.07 7.15 1.48
CA TYR A 174 8.62 8.47 1.18
C TYR A 174 7.91 9.12 -0.01
N ALA A 175 7.70 8.35 -1.09
CA ALA A 175 7.02 8.84 -2.29
C ALA A 175 5.56 9.24 -2.01
N ILE A 176 4.83 8.46 -1.21
CA ILE A 176 3.47 8.82 -0.76
C ILE A 176 3.47 10.13 0.03
N ARG A 177 4.41 10.27 1.00
CA ARG A 177 4.58 11.52 1.74
C ARG A 177 4.85 12.70 0.80
N HIS A 178 5.78 12.54 -0.13
CA HIS A 178 6.11 13.55 -1.13
C HIS A 178 4.88 13.93 -1.96
N ALA A 179 4.13 12.95 -2.46
CA ALA A 179 2.95 13.17 -3.28
C ALA A 179 1.81 13.90 -2.53
N VAL A 180 1.60 13.59 -1.24
CA VAL A 180 0.65 14.35 -0.40
C VAL A 180 1.03 15.82 -0.33
N LEU A 181 2.32 16.13 -0.19
CA LEU A 181 2.81 17.50 -0.01
C LEU A 181 2.89 18.27 -1.33
N ASN A 182 3.33 17.63 -2.42
CA ASN A 182 3.71 18.30 -3.68
C ASN A 182 2.78 18.00 -4.86
N ALA A 183 1.89 17.01 -4.75
CA ALA A 183 0.97 16.58 -5.81
C ALA A 183 1.68 16.10 -7.11
N ASP A 184 2.81 15.40 -6.96
CA ASP A 184 3.56 14.77 -8.06
C ASP A 184 4.10 13.39 -7.65
N PHE A 185 4.82 12.71 -8.55
CA PHE A 185 5.43 11.40 -8.31
C PHE A 185 6.96 11.44 -8.20
N ASP A 186 7.55 12.62 -8.16
CA ASP A 186 9.01 12.81 -8.19
C ASP A 186 9.69 12.17 -6.96
N GLY A 187 8.96 12.02 -5.87
CA GLY A 187 9.42 11.42 -4.62
C GLY A 187 10.01 10.01 -4.77
N VAL A 188 9.58 9.21 -5.75
CA VAL A 188 10.17 7.88 -6.00
C VAL A 188 11.63 8.00 -6.43
N ARG A 189 11.88 8.82 -7.46
CA ARG A 189 13.23 9.04 -8.00
C ARG A 189 14.09 9.85 -7.04
N GLU A 190 13.51 10.80 -6.32
CA GLU A 190 14.19 11.58 -5.29
C GLU A 190 14.75 10.68 -4.19
N TYR A 191 13.93 9.78 -3.63
CA TYR A 191 14.38 8.81 -2.62
C TYR A 191 15.54 7.96 -3.16
N VAL A 192 15.35 7.37 -4.34
CA VAL A 192 16.37 6.48 -4.94
C VAL A 192 17.69 7.19 -5.15
N SER A 193 17.69 8.45 -5.53
CA SER A 193 18.92 9.21 -5.76
C SER A 193 19.79 9.36 -4.50
N GLY A 194 19.18 9.34 -3.30
CA GLY A 194 19.86 9.41 -2.01
C GLY A 194 20.12 8.04 -1.35
N SER A 195 19.62 6.94 -1.92
CA SER A 195 19.74 5.61 -1.33
C SER A 195 21.12 5.00 -1.54
N PRO A 196 21.66 4.27 -0.56
CA PRO A 196 22.84 3.42 -0.76
C PRO A 196 22.68 2.35 -1.85
N GLN A 197 21.44 1.97 -2.16
CA GLN A 197 21.08 1.01 -3.21
C GLN A 197 20.63 1.70 -4.52
N SER A 198 21.02 2.98 -4.72
CA SER A 198 20.57 3.82 -5.84
C SER A 198 20.70 3.13 -7.20
N ALA A 199 21.84 2.54 -7.52
CA ALA A 199 22.05 1.88 -8.80
C ALA A 199 21.06 0.73 -9.04
N TYR A 200 20.88 -0.15 -8.04
CA TYR A 200 19.94 -1.29 -8.13
C TYR A 200 18.51 -0.82 -8.38
N TRP A 201 18.01 0.12 -7.57
CA TRP A 201 16.63 0.58 -7.69
C TRP A 201 16.39 1.44 -8.92
N THR A 202 17.40 2.22 -9.36
CA THR A 202 17.33 2.94 -10.65
C THR A 202 17.10 1.97 -11.80
N ASP A 203 17.86 0.87 -11.86
CA ASP A 203 17.70 -0.15 -12.90
C ASP A 203 16.30 -0.79 -12.87
N ARG A 204 15.75 -1.07 -11.67
CA ARG A 204 14.40 -1.64 -11.52
C ARG A 204 13.29 -0.67 -11.94
N LEU A 205 13.41 0.61 -11.59
CA LEU A 205 12.45 1.63 -12.02
C LEU A 205 12.53 1.87 -13.54
N ASP A 206 13.74 1.92 -14.09
CA ASP A 206 13.95 2.07 -15.54
C ASP A 206 13.39 0.88 -16.33
N GLU A 207 13.53 -0.34 -15.80
CA GLU A 207 12.94 -1.54 -16.38
C GLU A 207 11.40 -1.46 -16.36
N ALA A 208 10.81 -0.99 -15.28
CA ALA A 208 9.37 -0.80 -15.19
C ALA A 208 8.86 0.26 -16.19
N GLU A 209 9.53 1.41 -16.29
CA GLU A 209 9.12 2.50 -17.16
C GLU A 209 9.22 2.17 -18.67
N LYS A 210 10.14 1.27 -19.05
CA LYS A 210 10.44 0.92 -20.45
C LYS A 210 9.88 -0.45 -20.87
N GLY A 211 9.56 -1.30 -19.89
CA GLY A 211 9.14 -2.68 -20.09
C GLY A 211 7.65 -2.89 -20.02
N THR A 212 7.31 -4.13 -19.76
CA THR A 212 5.93 -4.61 -19.59
C THR A 212 5.86 -5.54 -18.37
N PRO A 213 4.68 -5.85 -17.81
CA PRO A 213 4.56 -6.80 -16.71
C PRO A 213 5.18 -8.19 -16.96
N ALA A 214 5.36 -8.57 -18.22
CA ALA A 214 6.03 -9.82 -18.59
C ALA A 214 7.52 -9.83 -18.24
N ASP A 215 8.15 -8.66 -18.08
CA ASP A 215 9.56 -8.53 -17.72
C ASP A 215 9.76 -8.66 -16.20
N PHE A 216 8.70 -8.46 -15.38
CA PHE A 216 8.68 -8.63 -13.92
C PHE A 216 7.49 -9.48 -13.45
N PRO A 217 7.42 -10.77 -13.87
CA PRO A 217 6.21 -11.60 -13.82
C PRO A 217 5.86 -12.13 -12.42
N ASN A 218 6.75 -12.06 -11.44
CA ASN A 218 6.54 -12.58 -10.10
C ASN A 218 6.18 -11.45 -9.12
N ASN A 219 4.99 -10.86 -9.29
CA ASN A 219 4.57 -9.73 -8.47
C ASN A 219 4.14 -10.08 -7.02
N GLY A 220 4.18 -11.34 -6.62
CA GLY A 220 4.25 -11.75 -5.22
C GLY A 220 5.60 -11.45 -4.54
N TRP A 221 6.66 -11.19 -5.31
CA TRP A 221 7.93 -10.68 -4.80
C TRP A 221 7.89 -9.15 -4.77
N VAL A 222 8.31 -8.55 -3.66
CA VAL A 222 8.20 -7.11 -3.39
C VAL A 222 8.77 -6.23 -4.51
N VAL A 223 9.89 -6.62 -5.13
CA VAL A 223 10.52 -5.85 -6.20
C VAL A 223 9.63 -5.81 -7.44
N HIS A 224 9.13 -6.98 -7.88
CA HIS A 224 8.22 -7.04 -9.02
C HIS A 224 6.85 -6.42 -8.73
N ALA A 225 6.36 -6.48 -7.47
CA ALA A 225 5.14 -5.77 -7.07
C ALA A 225 5.31 -4.26 -7.22
N LEU A 226 6.43 -3.71 -6.72
CA LEU A 226 6.77 -2.30 -6.86
C LEU A 226 6.91 -1.91 -8.34
N GLN A 227 7.60 -2.75 -9.14
CA GLN A 227 7.75 -2.51 -10.59
C GLN A 227 6.40 -2.52 -11.30
N THR A 228 5.49 -3.43 -10.98
CA THR A 228 4.14 -3.48 -11.56
C THR A 228 3.35 -2.21 -11.23
N ALA A 229 3.37 -1.79 -9.96
CA ALA A 229 2.72 -0.56 -9.53
C ALA A 229 3.31 0.69 -10.21
N TRP A 230 4.65 0.77 -10.30
CA TRP A 230 5.35 1.88 -10.94
C TRP A 230 5.14 1.90 -12.44
N TRP A 231 5.17 0.76 -13.10
CA TRP A 231 4.82 0.61 -14.51
C TRP A 231 3.41 1.15 -14.80
N ALA A 232 2.42 0.73 -14.02
CA ALA A 232 1.05 1.16 -14.22
C ALA A 232 0.90 2.69 -14.06
N ILE A 233 1.57 3.28 -13.05
CA ILE A 233 1.59 4.72 -12.81
C ILE A 233 2.26 5.46 -13.96
N THR A 234 3.41 5.01 -14.45
CA THR A 234 4.22 5.78 -15.40
C THR A 234 3.82 5.60 -16.85
N THR A 235 3.16 4.50 -17.19
CA THR A 235 2.72 4.22 -18.58
C THR A 235 1.28 4.65 -18.87
N THR A 236 0.52 5.03 -17.83
CA THR A 236 -0.84 5.57 -17.98
C THR A 236 -0.79 7.11 -18.08
N ASP A 237 -1.74 7.71 -18.81
CA ASP A 237 -1.79 9.17 -19.00
C ASP A 237 -1.98 9.90 -17.66
N GLN A 238 -0.99 10.71 -17.28
CA GLN A 238 -0.92 11.44 -16.02
C GLN A 238 -1.47 12.86 -16.09
N SER A 239 -2.16 13.23 -17.18
CA SER A 239 -2.58 14.62 -17.40
C SER A 239 -3.81 15.03 -16.60
N THR A 240 -4.62 14.09 -16.13
CA THR A 240 -5.88 14.33 -15.41
C THR A 240 -6.06 13.33 -14.26
N PRO A 241 -6.98 13.59 -13.31
CA PRO A 241 -7.30 12.66 -12.22
C PRO A 241 -7.82 11.29 -12.66
N GLU A 242 -8.29 11.15 -13.91
CA GLU A 242 -8.65 9.85 -14.52
C GLU A 242 -7.45 8.88 -14.58
N HIS A 243 -6.24 9.40 -14.44
CA HIS A 243 -5.03 8.60 -14.26
C HIS A 243 -5.18 7.56 -13.15
N LEU A 244 -5.79 7.94 -12.00
CA LEU A 244 -5.94 7.02 -10.86
C LEU A 244 -6.71 5.74 -11.24
N PRO A 245 -7.98 5.79 -11.68
CA PRO A 245 -8.69 4.57 -12.03
C PRO A 245 -8.04 3.81 -13.19
N LEU A 246 -7.48 4.50 -14.19
CA LEU A 246 -6.84 3.86 -15.34
C LEU A 246 -5.54 3.12 -14.95
N ALA A 247 -4.72 3.67 -14.06
CA ALA A 247 -3.53 3.01 -13.57
C ALA A 247 -3.87 1.82 -12.65
N LEU A 248 -4.94 1.90 -11.84
CA LEU A 248 -5.44 0.76 -11.07
C LEU A 248 -5.90 -0.38 -11.99
N GLU A 249 -6.67 -0.06 -13.06
CA GLU A 249 -7.04 -1.05 -14.07
C GLU A 249 -5.81 -1.68 -14.74
N ALA A 250 -4.76 -0.90 -15.00
CA ALA A 250 -3.51 -1.42 -15.56
C ALA A 250 -2.83 -2.43 -14.61
N CYS A 251 -2.80 -2.17 -13.29
CA CYS A 251 -2.32 -3.13 -12.30
C CYS A 251 -3.12 -4.45 -12.35
N VAL A 252 -4.45 -4.37 -12.39
CA VAL A 252 -5.31 -5.56 -12.49
C VAL A 252 -5.03 -6.34 -13.78
N ARG A 253 -4.83 -5.66 -14.90
CA ARG A 253 -4.51 -6.30 -16.20
C ARG A 253 -3.12 -6.92 -16.25
N ALA A 254 -2.20 -6.49 -15.41
CA ALA A 254 -0.89 -7.13 -15.26
C ALA A 254 -1.02 -8.58 -14.75
N GLY A 255 -2.11 -8.91 -14.04
CA GLY A 255 -2.43 -10.26 -13.60
C GLY A 255 -1.67 -10.71 -12.37
N ASN A 256 -1.81 -11.98 -12.02
CA ASN A 256 -1.27 -12.66 -10.84
C ASN A 256 -1.80 -12.03 -9.53
N ASP A 257 -0.97 -11.34 -8.78
CA ASP A 257 -1.27 -10.69 -7.50
C ASP A 257 -1.83 -9.28 -7.78
N THR A 258 -3.10 -9.24 -8.18
CA THR A 258 -3.74 -8.06 -8.76
C THR A 258 -4.20 -7.05 -7.71
N ASP A 259 -4.68 -7.52 -6.58
CA ASP A 259 -5.11 -6.71 -5.44
C ASP A 259 -3.93 -6.01 -4.77
N THR A 260 -2.88 -6.77 -4.42
CA THR A 260 -1.67 -6.20 -3.81
C THR A 260 -1.02 -5.14 -4.70
N THR A 261 -0.83 -5.43 -6.00
CA THR A 261 -0.18 -4.45 -6.88
C THR A 261 -1.03 -3.19 -7.07
N ALA A 262 -2.35 -3.34 -7.14
CA ALA A 262 -3.25 -2.20 -7.25
C ALA A 262 -3.40 -1.45 -5.91
N ALA A 263 -3.36 -2.12 -4.75
CA ALA A 263 -3.31 -1.47 -3.43
C ALA A 263 -2.05 -0.61 -3.26
N ILE A 264 -0.88 -1.16 -3.63
CA ILE A 264 0.41 -0.44 -3.61
C ILE A 264 0.33 0.82 -4.49
N ALA A 265 -0.10 0.68 -5.75
CA ALA A 265 -0.26 1.80 -6.65
C ALA A 265 -1.31 2.81 -6.15
N GLY A 266 -2.42 2.32 -5.61
CA GLY A 266 -3.53 3.11 -5.12
C GLY A 266 -3.17 4.08 -4.01
N GLY A 267 -2.31 3.67 -3.08
CA GLY A 267 -1.81 4.55 -2.03
C GLY A 267 -1.06 5.77 -2.57
N LEU A 268 -0.19 5.58 -3.56
CA LEU A 268 0.58 6.65 -4.18
C LEU A 268 -0.28 7.50 -5.14
N LEU A 269 -1.15 6.87 -5.92
CA LEU A 269 -2.09 7.56 -6.81
C LEU A 269 -3.06 8.44 -6.02
N GLY A 270 -3.61 7.91 -4.92
CA GLY A 270 -4.49 8.66 -4.03
C GLY A 270 -3.78 9.82 -3.33
N ALA A 271 -2.51 9.63 -2.97
CA ALA A 271 -1.67 10.68 -2.41
C ALA A 271 -1.46 11.87 -3.36
N ARG A 272 -1.43 11.63 -4.65
CA ARG A 272 -1.30 12.68 -5.67
C ARG A 272 -2.64 13.31 -6.04
N TRP A 273 -3.65 12.47 -6.34
CA TRP A 273 -4.88 12.91 -7.00
C TRP A 273 -6.03 13.17 -6.03
N GLY A 274 -5.90 12.70 -4.78
CA GLY A 274 -6.93 12.82 -3.76
C GLY A 274 -7.96 11.68 -3.78
N ALA A 275 -8.73 11.58 -2.70
CA ALA A 275 -9.84 10.64 -2.59
C ALA A 275 -10.95 10.92 -3.62
N SER A 276 -11.10 12.18 -4.03
CA SER A 276 -12.10 12.59 -5.02
C SER A 276 -11.85 12.00 -6.40
N ALA A 277 -10.60 11.62 -6.73
CA ALA A 277 -10.24 10.98 -8.00
C ALA A 277 -10.68 9.50 -8.05
N VAL A 278 -10.91 8.85 -6.91
CA VAL A 278 -11.48 7.50 -6.89
C VAL A 278 -12.95 7.58 -7.33
N PRO A 279 -13.38 6.79 -8.34
CA PRO A 279 -14.76 6.83 -8.81
C PRO A 279 -15.79 6.71 -7.68
N ALA A 280 -16.80 7.58 -7.69
CA ALA A 280 -17.81 7.63 -6.62
C ALA A 280 -18.53 6.28 -6.44
N ARG A 281 -18.77 5.53 -7.54
CA ARG A 281 -19.37 4.19 -7.49
C ARG A 281 -18.50 3.19 -6.72
N TRP A 282 -17.16 3.29 -6.82
CA TRP A 282 -16.23 2.44 -6.06
C TRP A 282 -16.22 2.83 -4.59
N ARG A 283 -16.05 4.12 -4.28
CA ARG A 283 -16.05 4.60 -2.89
C ARG A 283 -17.31 4.23 -2.10
N ALA A 284 -18.46 4.19 -2.79
CA ALA A 284 -19.75 3.90 -2.16
C ALA A 284 -19.91 2.45 -1.69
N ILE A 285 -19.15 1.51 -2.27
CA ILE A 285 -19.25 0.08 -1.95
C ILE A 285 -18.03 -0.45 -1.21
N LEU A 286 -16.97 0.36 -1.02
CA LEU A 286 -15.78 -0.05 -0.27
C LEU A 286 -16.14 -0.45 1.17
N HIS A 287 -15.71 -1.62 1.59
CA HIS A 287 -15.87 -2.11 2.96
C HIS A 287 -14.92 -3.28 3.25
N GLY A 288 -14.71 -3.59 4.53
CA GLY A 288 -13.93 -4.76 4.95
C GLY A 288 -13.55 -4.74 6.43
N TYR A 289 -12.62 -5.62 6.82
CA TYR A 289 -12.16 -5.68 8.20
C TYR A 289 -11.54 -4.35 8.65
N PRO A 290 -11.77 -3.90 9.90
CA PRO A 290 -12.56 -4.50 11.00
C PRO A 290 -14.04 -4.07 11.01
N GLY A 291 -14.67 -3.88 9.88
CA GLY A 291 -16.05 -3.41 9.75
C GLY A 291 -16.12 -1.93 9.37
N LEU A 292 -15.05 -1.41 8.75
CA LEU A 292 -15.03 -0.07 8.18
C LEU A 292 -15.60 -0.05 6.75
N THR A 293 -15.97 1.13 6.33
CA THR A 293 -16.45 1.43 4.98
C THR A 293 -15.58 2.50 4.30
N GLY A 294 -15.75 2.68 3.00
CA GLY A 294 -15.07 3.76 2.27
C GLY A 294 -15.34 5.15 2.84
N ALA A 295 -16.45 5.34 3.55
CA ALA A 295 -16.78 6.61 4.20
C ALA A 295 -15.95 6.89 5.47
N ASP A 296 -15.44 5.85 6.13
CA ASP A 296 -14.66 5.98 7.37
C ASP A 296 -13.18 6.30 7.12
N LEU A 297 -12.65 5.91 5.94
CA LEU A 297 -11.22 6.02 5.62
C LEU A 297 -10.72 7.48 5.55
N PRO A 298 -11.46 8.45 4.99
CA PRO A 298 -11.02 9.85 4.98
C PRO A 298 -10.80 10.41 6.39
N ASP A 299 -11.73 10.17 7.32
CA ASP A 299 -11.62 10.66 8.69
C ASP A 299 -10.45 10.01 9.43
N LEU A 300 -10.20 8.71 9.19
CA LEU A 300 -9.05 8.01 9.75
C LEU A 300 -7.73 8.63 9.24
N ALA A 301 -7.60 8.86 7.94
CA ALA A 301 -6.42 9.48 7.33
C ALA A 301 -6.16 10.89 7.88
N LEU A 302 -7.20 11.72 7.98
CA LEU A 302 -7.11 13.08 8.51
C LEU A 302 -6.69 13.12 9.99
N ARG A 303 -7.19 12.17 10.81
CA ARG A 303 -6.74 12.03 12.21
C ARG A 303 -5.25 11.74 12.30
N ILE A 304 -4.72 10.83 11.47
CA ILE A 304 -3.28 10.53 11.44
C ILE A 304 -2.48 11.79 11.12
N ALA A 305 -2.83 12.48 10.03
CA ALA A 305 -2.13 13.68 9.59
C ALA A 305 -2.20 14.84 10.61
N THR A 306 -3.27 14.91 11.40
CA THR A 306 -3.39 15.90 12.48
C THR A 306 -2.46 15.58 13.66
N ASN A 307 -2.22 14.30 13.95
CA ASN A 307 -1.32 13.86 15.01
C ASN A 307 0.17 13.90 14.60
N SER A 308 0.47 14.09 13.32
CA SER A 308 1.83 14.22 12.76
C SER A 308 2.55 15.51 13.21
N ARG A 309 1.87 16.44 13.89
CA ARG A 309 2.41 17.76 14.31
C ARG A 309 2.95 17.75 15.71
#